data_37f79c8098cd4f13557a877a71250cb7
#
_entry.id   37f79c8098cd4f13557a877a71250cb7
#
_cell.length_a   1.000
_cell.length_b   1.000
_cell.length_c   1.000
_cell.angle_alpha   90.00
_cell.angle_beta   90.00
_cell.angle_gamma   90.00
#
_symmetry.space_group_name_H-M   'P 1'
#
loop_
_entity.id
_entity.type
_entity.pdbx_description
1 polymer ?
#
loop_
_entity_poly.entity_id
_entity_poly.type
_entity_poly.pdbx_seq_one_letter_code
_entity_poly.pdbx_strand_id
1 'polypeptide(L)'
;MEPSTYPEPEIRLARLADSVGLSPVWPPTGEFLDGLAERTGLRTHDLLLVADLPLPGNTWLFDETAGASSSLVERSLALSASARRLLRTRARSMTAPADTLAPQELRPYEQYPPGFGSLLLRMLALRNLNWSGAAKAMCLMSGVCKAASTIGAVGRGVKPLDAEMLDGFAATLGTPVVVLAGLTGVQQRAESRELKPEVVDTAALVWEVRHLTWDQESQLTEYAEVLGKG
;
A
#
# COMPACT_ATOMS: atom_id res chain seq x y z
N MET A 1 28.19 11.14 4.77
CA MET A 1 27.26 10.47 3.83
C MET A 1 26.40 11.58 3.24
N GLU A 2 26.65 11.93 1.97
CA GLU A 2 25.82 12.93 1.29
C GLU A 2 24.34 12.49 1.32
N PRO A 3 23.41 13.42 1.52
CA PRO A 3 22.00 13.09 1.46
C PRO A 3 21.74 12.53 0.05
N SER A 4 21.31 11.28 -0.04
CA SER A 4 20.85 10.71 -1.29
C SER A 4 19.73 11.62 -1.80
N THR A 5 20.02 12.41 -2.82
CA THR A 5 19.07 13.34 -3.41
C THR A 5 17.89 12.51 -3.93
N TYR A 6 16.68 12.80 -3.41
CA TYR A 6 15.47 12.13 -3.89
C TYR A 6 15.33 12.38 -5.40
N PRO A 7 15.32 11.34 -6.25
CA PRO A 7 15.42 11.53 -7.69
C PRO A 7 14.18 12.18 -8.28
N GLU A 8 14.37 12.82 -9.44
CA GLU A 8 13.26 13.34 -10.25
C GLU A 8 12.26 12.23 -10.64
N PRO A 9 10.98 12.57 -10.88
CA PRO A 9 9.92 11.62 -11.19
C PRO A 9 10.25 10.68 -12.35
N GLU A 10 10.85 11.20 -13.41
CA GLU A 10 11.29 10.42 -14.57
C GLU A 10 12.28 9.31 -14.16
N ILE A 11 13.26 9.65 -13.32
CA ILE A 11 14.27 8.69 -12.85
C ILE A 11 13.64 7.62 -11.96
N ARG A 12 12.70 8.01 -11.08
CA ARG A 12 11.99 7.06 -10.22
C ARG A 12 11.18 6.07 -11.04
N LEU A 13 10.45 6.58 -12.04
CA LEU A 13 9.63 5.74 -12.91
C LEU A 13 10.49 4.83 -13.78
N ALA A 14 11.64 5.32 -14.28
CA ALA A 14 12.60 4.52 -15.02
C ALA A 14 13.17 3.38 -14.18
N ARG A 15 13.62 3.65 -12.95
CA ARG A 15 14.10 2.62 -12.02
C ARG A 15 13.05 1.52 -11.77
N LEU A 16 11.78 1.92 -11.64
CA LEU A 16 10.69 0.99 -11.42
C LEU A 16 10.45 0.13 -12.68
N ALA A 17 10.47 0.73 -13.87
CA ALA A 17 10.32 0.03 -15.14
C ALA A 17 11.47 -0.98 -15.36
N ASP A 18 12.71 -0.54 -15.13
CA ASP A 18 13.90 -1.38 -15.24
C ASP A 18 13.83 -2.61 -14.31
N SER A 19 13.31 -2.42 -13.08
CA SER A 19 13.19 -3.52 -12.11
C SER A 19 12.29 -4.67 -12.57
N VAL A 20 11.43 -4.42 -13.56
CA VAL A 20 10.50 -5.42 -14.13
C VAL A 20 10.73 -5.65 -15.64
N GLY A 21 11.84 -5.17 -16.17
CA GLY A 21 12.25 -5.38 -17.56
C GLY A 21 11.36 -4.65 -18.59
N LEU A 22 10.81 -3.48 -18.23
CA LEU A 22 10.09 -2.60 -19.15
C LEU A 22 10.98 -1.43 -19.57
N SER A 23 10.88 -1.03 -20.83
CA SER A 23 11.51 0.21 -21.30
C SER A 23 10.77 1.42 -20.72
N PRO A 24 11.47 2.37 -20.07
CA PRO A 24 10.82 3.54 -19.49
C PRO A 24 10.25 4.46 -20.59
N VAL A 25 9.10 5.08 -20.28
CA VAL A 25 8.41 6.05 -21.13
C VAL A 25 8.16 7.33 -20.34
N TRP A 26 8.60 8.48 -20.88
CA TRP A 26 8.38 9.79 -20.28
C TRP A 26 7.96 10.84 -21.30
N PRO A 27 6.90 11.64 -21.05
CA PRO A 27 5.93 11.47 -19.97
C PRO A 27 5.17 10.15 -20.09
N PRO A 28 4.75 9.52 -18.96
CA PRO A 28 4.13 8.21 -19.01
C PRO A 28 2.74 8.26 -19.65
N THR A 29 2.45 7.29 -20.51
CA THR A 29 1.11 7.07 -21.06
C THR A 29 0.27 6.18 -20.16
N GLY A 30 -1.07 6.21 -20.31
CA GLY A 30 -1.96 5.31 -19.58
C GLY A 30 -1.61 3.84 -19.81
N GLU A 31 -1.37 3.44 -21.06
CA GLU A 31 -0.98 2.07 -21.43
C GLU A 31 0.33 1.63 -20.75
N PHE A 32 1.32 2.52 -20.68
CA PHE A 32 2.57 2.24 -19.98
C PHE A 32 2.35 2.06 -18.47
N LEU A 33 1.53 2.92 -17.84
CA LEU A 33 1.22 2.80 -16.42
C LEU A 33 0.44 1.52 -16.11
N ASP A 34 -0.49 1.11 -16.96
CA ASP A 34 -1.25 -0.13 -16.79
C ASP A 34 -0.33 -1.37 -16.92
N GLY A 35 0.54 -1.39 -17.93
CA GLY A 35 1.53 -2.45 -18.10
C GLY A 35 2.54 -2.51 -16.93
N LEU A 36 2.92 -1.36 -16.39
CA LEU A 36 3.80 -1.28 -15.22
C LEU A 36 3.08 -1.75 -13.96
N ALA A 37 1.80 -1.40 -13.77
CA ALA A 37 0.97 -1.86 -12.67
C ALA A 37 0.83 -3.40 -12.67
N GLU A 38 0.58 -3.99 -13.82
CA GLU A 38 0.46 -5.44 -13.98
C GLU A 38 1.75 -6.18 -13.58
N ARG A 39 2.91 -5.67 -14.00
CA ARG A 39 4.20 -6.31 -13.71
C ARG A 39 4.71 -6.07 -12.29
N THR A 40 4.44 -4.91 -11.73
CA THR A 40 4.92 -4.55 -10.39
C THR A 40 4.00 -5.00 -9.27
N GLY A 41 2.71 -5.22 -9.54
CA GLY A 41 1.67 -5.40 -8.52
C GLY A 41 1.23 -4.10 -7.83
N LEU A 42 1.87 -2.97 -8.14
CA LEU A 42 1.44 -1.65 -7.67
C LEU A 42 0.15 -1.21 -8.36
N ARG A 43 -0.63 -0.37 -7.70
CA ARG A 43 -1.81 0.23 -8.32
C ARG A 43 -1.42 1.40 -9.21
N THR A 44 -2.22 1.69 -10.24
CA THR A 44 -2.00 2.88 -11.09
C THR A 44 -1.89 4.16 -10.25
N HIS A 45 -2.63 4.28 -9.14
CA HIS A 45 -2.52 5.40 -8.20
C HIS A 45 -1.14 5.47 -7.51
N ASP A 46 -0.53 4.33 -7.16
CA ASP A 46 0.82 4.29 -6.61
C ASP A 46 1.84 4.77 -7.65
N LEU A 47 1.65 4.39 -8.91
CA LEU A 47 2.50 4.82 -10.03
C LEU A 47 2.37 6.32 -10.34
N LEU A 48 1.16 6.88 -10.22
CA LEU A 48 0.95 8.32 -10.31
C LEU A 48 1.72 9.07 -9.22
N LEU A 49 1.77 8.54 -7.98
CA LEU A 49 2.62 9.10 -6.91
C LEU A 49 4.12 8.99 -7.24
N VAL A 50 4.58 7.87 -7.82
CA VAL A 50 5.98 7.71 -8.25
C VAL A 50 6.35 8.76 -9.29
N ALA A 51 5.42 9.06 -10.21
CA ALA A 51 5.61 10.01 -11.30
C ALA A 51 5.30 11.48 -10.93
N ASP A 52 4.92 11.77 -9.68
CA ASP A 52 4.43 13.08 -9.22
C ASP A 52 3.28 13.62 -10.10
N LEU A 53 2.44 12.74 -10.61
CA LEU A 53 1.27 13.10 -11.42
C LEU A 53 0.03 13.29 -10.53
N PRO A 54 -0.92 14.14 -10.99
CA PRO A 54 -2.18 14.34 -10.27
C PRO A 54 -2.96 13.03 -10.10
N LEU A 55 -3.46 12.81 -8.89
CA LEU A 55 -4.40 11.72 -8.60
C LEU A 55 -5.83 12.10 -9.00
N PRO A 56 -6.69 11.14 -9.37
CA PRO A 56 -8.11 11.40 -9.60
C PRO A 56 -8.76 12.06 -8.38
N GLY A 57 -9.68 13.02 -8.61
CA GLY A 57 -10.23 13.87 -7.55
C GLY A 57 -10.96 13.18 -6.40
N ASN A 58 -11.41 11.92 -6.61
CA ASN A 58 -12.06 11.10 -5.59
C ASN A 58 -11.10 10.18 -4.81
N THR A 59 -9.81 10.22 -5.10
CA THR A 59 -8.82 9.27 -4.53
C THR A 59 -8.72 9.38 -3.01
N TRP A 60 -8.86 10.59 -2.46
CA TRP A 60 -8.71 10.90 -1.04
C TRP A 60 -10.03 11.01 -0.29
N LEU A 61 -11.13 10.47 -0.84
CA LEU A 61 -12.41 10.42 -0.15
C LEU A 61 -12.45 9.19 0.74
N PHE A 62 -12.19 9.36 2.03
CA PHE A 62 -12.19 8.29 3.02
C PHE A 62 -13.05 8.65 4.22
N ASP A 63 -13.61 7.63 4.86
CA ASP A 63 -14.08 7.72 6.24
C ASP A 63 -12.85 7.63 7.16
N GLU A 64 -12.57 8.67 7.93
CA GLU A 64 -11.40 8.71 8.84
C GLU A 64 -11.45 7.63 9.93
N THR A 65 -12.65 7.14 10.26
CA THR A 65 -12.85 6.11 11.29
C THR A 65 -12.75 4.69 10.74
N ALA A 66 -12.71 4.55 9.41
CA ALA A 66 -12.69 3.29 8.69
C ALA A 66 -11.27 2.94 8.18
N GLY A 67 -11.22 2.05 7.24
CA GLY A 67 -10.01 1.46 6.69
C GLY A 67 -9.86 0.01 7.15
N ALA A 68 -8.90 -0.69 6.58
CA ALA A 68 -8.70 -2.10 6.92
C ALA A 68 -8.28 -2.26 8.38
N SER A 69 -9.17 -2.80 9.22
CA SER A 69 -8.86 -3.13 10.60
C SER A 69 -7.84 -4.27 10.70
N SER A 70 -7.10 -4.30 11.80
CA SER A 70 -6.20 -5.42 12.08
C SER A 70 -6.94 -6.77 12.12
N SER A 71 -8.19 -6.78 12.58
CA SER A 71 -9.04 -7.98 12.62
C SER A 71 -9.38 -8.48 11.23
N LEU A 72 -9.75 -7.60 10.30
CA LEU A 72 -10.03 -7.98 8.91
C LEU A 72 -8.76 -8.52 8.22
N VAL A 73 -7.62 -7.87 8.41
CA VAL A 73 -6.33 -8.32 7.87
C VAL A 73 -5.97 -9.70 8.40
N GLU A 74 -6.02 -9.91 9.72
CA GLU A 74 -5.69 -11.19 10.37
C GLU A 74 -6.60 -12.32 9.88
N ARG A 75 -7.92 -12.07 9.82
CA ARG A 75 -8.89 -13.06 9.33
C ARG A 75 -8.63 -13.38 7.86
N SER A 76 -8.40 -12.38 7.01
CA SER A 76 -8.09 -12.58 5.60
C SER A 76 -6.87 -13.48 5.40
N LEU A 77 -5.81 -13.28 6.15
CA LEU A 77 -4.59 -14.11 6.09
C LEU A 77 -4.85 -15.57 6.47
N ALA A 78 -5.79 -15.82 7.40
CA ALA A 78 -6.13 -17.15 7.85
C ALA A 78 -7.10 -17.92 6.94
N LEU A 79 -7.79 -17.23 6.01
CA LEU A 79 -8.76 -17.85 5.11
C LEU A 79 -8.10 -18.70 4.02
N SER A 80 -8.85 -19.68 3.50
CA SER A 80 -8.49 -20.39 2.26
C SER A 80 -8.53 -19.44 1.05
N ALA A 81 -7.85 -19.80 -0.04
CA ALA A 81 -7.84 -19.00 -1.27
C ALA A 81 -9.26 -18.77 -1.84
N SER A 82 -10.15 -19.75 -1.74
CA SER A 82 -11.54 -19.63 -2.17
C SER A 82 -12.33 -18.65 -1.29
N ALA A 83 -12.16 -18.74 0.04
CA ALA A 83 -12.81 -17.84 0.99
C ALA A 83 -12.30 -16.40 0.83
N ARG A 84 -11.00 -16.16 0.60
CA ARG A 84 -10.46 -14.83 0.29
C ARG A 84 -11.07 -14.24 -0.98
N ARG A 85 -11.26 -15.04 -2.02
CA ARG A 85 -11.95 -14.57 -3.25
C ARG A 85 -13.38 -14.13 -2.98
N LEU A 86 -14.14 -14.90 -2.18
CA LEU A 86 -15.50 -14.53 -1.80
C LEU A 86 -15.52 -13.25 -0.97
N LEU A 87 -14.62 -13.11 0.01
CA LEU A 87 -14.47 -11.91 0.83
C LEU A 87 -14.19 -10.67 -0.03
N ARG A 88 -13.25 -10.75 -0.96
CA ARG A 88 -12.91 -9.67 -1.89
C ARG A 88 -14.07 -9.35 -2.85
N THR A 89 -14.79 -10.35 -3.33
CA THR A 89 -15.99 -10.13 -4.15
C THR A 89 -17.05 -9.36 -3.36
N ARG A 90 -17.26 -9.73 -2.10
CA ARG A 90 -18.17 -9.01 -1.20
C ARG A 90 -17.72 -7.56 -0.97
N ALA A 91 -16.43 -7.34 -0.67
CA ALA A 91 -15.87 -6.00 -0.49
C ALA A 91 -16.12 -5.09 -1.71
N ARG A 92 -15.89 -5.60 -2.92
CA ARG A 92 -16.12 -4.84 -4.17
C ARG A 92 -17.59 -4.54 -4.44
N SER A 93 -18.51 -5.35 -3.94
CA SER A 93 -19.96 -5.11 -4.08
C SER A 93 -20.49 -4.07 -3.09
N MET A 94 -19.71 -3.70 -2.08
CA MET A 94 -20.10 -2.69 -1.10
C MET A 94 -19.65 -1.32 -1.61
N THR A 95 -20.58 -0.38 -1.63
CA THR A 95 -20.34 1.00 -2.04
C THR A 95 -20.55 1.90 -0.85
N ALA A 96 -19.54 2.69 -0.51
CA ALA A 96 -19.70 3.69 0.54
C ALA A 96 -20.72 4.76 0.08
N PRO A 97 -21.62 5.23 0.96
CA PRO A 97 -22.51 6.34 0.66
C PRO A 97 -21.70 7.60 0.32
N ALA A 98 -22.04 8.28 -0.79
CA ALA A 98 -21.29 9.42 -1.29
C ALA A 98 -21.21 10.59 -0.28
N ASP A 99 -22.20 10.73 0.56
CA ASP A 99 -22.38 11.78 1.57
C ASP A 99 -21.57 11.56 2.86
N THR A 100 -21.01 10.37 3.06
CA THR A 100 -20.19 10.05 4.24
C THR A 100 -18.70 10.20 4.01
N LEU A 101 -18.28 10.41 2.76
CA LEU A 101 -16.89 10.52 2.39
C LEU A 101 -16.49 11.99 2.28
N ALA A 102 -15.68 12.47 3.22
CA ALA A 102 -15.08 13.80 3.16
C ALA A 102 -13.68 13.74 2.55
N PRO A 103 -13.23 14.79 1.84
CA PRO A 103 -11.83 14.92 1.48
C PRO A 103 -10.97 14.91 2.75
N GLN A 104 -10.02 13.97 2.82
CA GLN A 104 -9.09 13.92 3.93
C GLN A 104 -7.96 14.92 3.69
N GLU A 105 -7.91 15.99 4.46
CA GLU A 105 -6.73 16.85 4.50
C GLU A 105 -5.61 16.13 5.25
N LEU A 106 -4.41 16.11 4.65
CA LEU A 106 -3.22 15.61 5.35
C LEU A 106 -2.99 16.45 6.60
N ARG A 107 -2.93 15.80 7.75
CA ARG A 107 -2.61 16.47 9.00
C ARG A 107 -1.22 17.12 8.91
N PRO A 108 -0.94 18.23 9.61
CA PRO A 108 0.35 18.93 9.50
C PRO A 108 1.57 18.03 9.70
N TYR A 109 1.47 17.03 10.57
CA TYR A 109 2.55 16.08 10.82
C TYR A 109 2.64 14.92 9.81
N GLU A 110 1.69 14.81 8.89
CA GLU A 110 1.68 13.86 7.77
C GLU A 110 2.16 14.52 6.48
N GLN A 111 2.47 15.81 6.50
CA GLN A 111 3.13 16.51 5.40
C GLN A 111 4.61 16.12 5.37
N TYR A 112 4.93 15.14 4.58
CA TYR A 112 6.27 14.59 4.52
C TYR A 112 7.16 15.36 3.54
N PRO A 113 8.47 15.56 3.87
CA PRO A 113 9.42 16.06 2.88
C PRO A 113 9.59 15.05 1.74
N PRO A 114 10.02 15.49 0.54
CA PRO A 114 10.32 14.58 -0.56
C PRO A 114 11.33 13.51 -0.15
N GLY A 115 11.00 12.23 -0.44
CA GLY A 115 11.83 11.08 -0.09
C GLY A 115 11.12 9.76 -0.30
N PHE A 116 11.88 8.65 -0.38
CA PHE A 116 11.26 7.34 -0.57
C PHE A 116 10.40 6.90 0.62
N GLY A 117 10.79 7.24 1.84
CA GLY A 117 9.95 6.98 3.02
C GLY A 117 8.61 7.68 2.92
N SER A 118 8.59 8.96 2.54
CA SER A 118 7.36 9.71 2.34
C SER A 118 6.52 9.17 1.19
N LEU A 119 7.14 8.78 0.08
CA LEU A 119 6.45 8.17 -1.05
C LEU A 119 5.71 6.89 -0.64
N LEU A 120 6.40 5.97 0.04
CA LEU A 120 5.81 4.71 0.49
C LEU A 120 4.68 4.94 1.51
N LEU A 121 4.83 5.91 2.41
CA LEU A 121 3.75 6.24 3.34
C LEU A 121 2.53 6.85 2.63
N ARG A 122 2.72 7.66 1.60
CA ARG A 122 1.61 8.15 0.76
C ARG A 122 0.88 7.00 0.07
N MET A 123 1.61 5.98 -0.43
CA MET A 123 0.99 4.77 -0.98
C MET A 123 0.16 4.02 0.08
N LEU A 124 0.61 3.96 1.34
CA LEU A 124 -0.20 3.38 2.42
C LEU A 124 -1.40 4.27 2.78
N ALA A 125 -1.25 5.59 2.75
CA ALA A 125 -2.36 6.52 2.96
C ALA A 125 -3.45 6.36 1.89
N LEU A 126 -3.09 6.04 0.62
CA LEU A 126 -4.05 5.68 -0.43
C LEU A 126 -4.90 4.43 -0.08
N ARG A 127 -4.46 3.64 0.88
CA ARG A 127 -5.17 2.46 1.41
C ARG A 127 -5.92 2.77 2.70
N ASN A 128 -6.08 4.03 3.02
CA ASN A 128 -6.68 4.51 4.28
C ASN A 128 -5.94 3.95 5.52
N LEU A 129 -4.62 3.80 5.44
CA LEU A 129 -3.77 3.34 6.53
C LEU A 129 -2.99 4.53 7.12
N ASN A 130 -3.39 4.98 8.30
CA ASN A 130 -2.56 5.87 9.12
C ASN A 130 -1.34 5.12 9.70
N TRP A 131 -0.45 5.79 10.42
CA TRP A 131 0.76 5.16 10.95
C TRP A 131 0.48 3.93 11.82
N SER A 132 -0.58 3.95 12.63
CA SER A 132 -0.96 2.83 13.49
C SER A 132 -1.50 1.66 12.67
N GLY A 133 -2.37 1.94 11.70
CA GLY A 133 -2.89 0.95 10.75
C GLY A 133 -1.77 0.32 9.92
N ALA A 134 -0.87 1.16 9.39
CA ALA A 134 0.30 0.72 8.66
C ALA A 134 1.21 -0.21 9.48
N ALA A 135 1.52 0.18 10.74
CA ALA A 135 2.35 -0.63 11.62
C ALA A 135 1.73 -2.00 11.91
N LYS A 136 0.40 -2.05 12.16
CA LYS A 136 -0.34 -3.30 12.39
C LYS A 136 -0.39 -4.17 11.13
N ALA A 137 -0.70 -3.59 9.96
CA ALA A 137 -0.75 -4.31 8.70
C ALA A 137 0.61 -4.92 8.34
N MET A 138 1.69 -4.13 8.43
CA MET A 138 3.06 -4.60 8.22
C MET A 138 3.41 -5.77 9.15
N CYS A 139 3.10 -5.64 10.44
CA CYS A 139 3.38 -6.70 11.41
C CYS A 139 2.64 -8.01 11.08
N LEU A 140 1.35 -7.93 10.76
CA LEU A 140 0.53 -9.10 10.42
C LEU A 140 0.93 -9.75 9.09
N MET A 141 1.24 -8.94 8.08
CA MET A 141 1.46 -9.41 6.70
C MET A 141 2.90 -9.84 6.42
N SER A 142 3.88 -9.29 7.14
CA SER A 142 5.31 -9.57 6.91
C SER A 142 6.08 -10.03 8.15
N GLY A 143 5.51 -9.89 9.35
CA GLY A 143 6.24 -10.08 10.62
C GLY A 143 7.13 -8.88 11.00
N VAL A 144 7.15 -7.80 10.21
CA VAL A 144 7.92 -6.59 10.51
C VAL A 144 7.13 -5.70 11.47
N CYS A 145 7.33 -5.93 12.76
CA CYS A 145 6.62 -5.24 13.83
C CYS A 145 7.39 -3.99 14.28
N LYS A 146 6.94 -2.82 13.88
CA LYS A 146 7.48 -1.51 14.24
C LYS A 146 6.43 -0.65 14.93
N ALA A 147 6.86 0.23 15.82
CA ALA A 147 5.95 1.22 16.41
C ALA A 147 5.46 2.22 15.34
N ALA A 148 4.23 2.71 15.49
CA ALA A 148 3.66 3.73 14.61
C ALA A 148 4.54 4.99 14.49
N SER A 149 5.18 5.40 15.58
CA SER A 149 6.15 6.51 15.60
C SER A 149 7.38 6.25 14.72
N THR A 150 7.82 4.98 14.61
CA THR A 150 8.91 4.59 13.71
C THR A 150 8.48 4.73 12.25
N ILE A 151 7.26 4.27 11.91
CA ILE A 151 6.68 4.45 10.57
C ILE A 151 6.65 5.93 10.21
N GLY A 152 6.09 6.79 11.08
CA GLY A 152 6.07 8.23 10.86
C GLY A 152 7.47 8.87 10.79
N ALA A 153 8.46 8.36 11.53
CA ALA A 153 9.83 8.85 11.46
C ALA A 153 10.51 8.55 10.11
N VAL A 154 10.20 7.39 9.51
CA VAL A 154 10.66 7.06 8.15
C VAL A 154 10.03 7.98 7.12
N GLY A 155 8.72 8.25 7.23
CA GLY A 155 8.03 9.18 6.33
C GLY A 155 8.59 10.60 6.38
N ARG A 156 8.99 11.07 7.56
CA ARG A 156 9.62 12.38 7.74
C ARG A 156 11.11 12.42 7.41
N GLY A 157 11.70 11.31 6.98
CA GLY A 157 13.14 11.23 6.73
C GLY A 157 14.02 11.30 7.99
N VAL A 158 13.43 11.23 9.19
CA VAL A 158 14.15 11.23 10.48
C VAL A 158 14.86 9.90 10.73
N LYS A 159 14.23 8.82 10.25
CA LYS A 159 14.85 7.48 10.18
C LYS A 159 15.05 7.07 8.73
N PRO A 160 16.17 6.41 8.40
CA PRO A 160 16.36 5.86 7.07
C PRO A 160 15.34 4.73 6.81
N LEU A 161 14.95 4.59 5.55
CA LEU A 161 14.27 3.41 5.06
C LEU A 161 15.32 2.28 4.97
N ASP A 162 15.11 1.22 5.73
CA ASP A 162 15.99 0.04 5.74
C ASP A 162 15.33 -1.16 5.05
N ALA A 163 16.11 -2.22 4.85
CA ALA A 163 15.67 -3.41 4.15
C ALA A 163 14.51 -4.15 4.87
N GLU A 164 14.50 -4.14 6.21
CA GLU A 164 13.41 -4.75 6.98
C GLU A 164 12.09 -3.98 6.78
N MET A 165 12.16 -2.64 6.83
CA MET A 165 11.01 -1.80 6.54
C MET A 165 10.51 -2.00 5.11
N LEU A 166 11.44 -2.19 4.15
CA LEU A 166 11.09 -2.44 2.76
C LEU A 166 10.27 -3.72 2.59
N ASP A 167 10.62 -4.81 3.30
CA ASP A 167 9.83 -6.05 3.34
C ASP A 167 8.39 -5.79 3.86
N GLY A 168 8.26 -4.98 4.91
CA GLY A 168 6.97 -4.59 5.47
C GLY A 168 6.11 -3.78 4.49
N PHE A 169 6.69 -2.78 3.83
CA PHE A 169 6.01 -2.01 2.80
C PHE A 169 5.60 -2.90 1.62
N ALA A 170 6.50 -3.76 1.14
CA ALA A 170 6.24 -4.67 0.02
C ALA A 170 5.03 -5.57 0.30
N ALA A 171 4.98 -6.20 1.47
CA ALA A 171 3.87 -7.04 1.88
C ALA A 171 2.54 -6.26 1.95
N THR A 172 2.55 -5.07 2.55
CA THR A 172 1.33 -4.26 2.71
C THR A 172 0.82 -3.69 1.39
N LEU A 173 1.74 -3.38 0.46
CA LEU A 173 1.40 -2.93 -0.88
C LEU A 173 1.01 -4.09 -1.81
N GLY A 174 1.39 -5.34 -1.48
CA GLY A 174 1.18 -6.51 -2.31
C GLY A 174 2.11 -6.56 -3.53
N THR A 175 3.28 -5.94 -3.44
CA THR A 175 4.29 -5.87 -4.50
C THR A 175 5.55 -6.64 -4.10
N PRO A 176 6.26 -7.31 -5.02
CA PRO A 176 7.53 -7.96 -4.69
C PRO A 176 8.55 -6.96 -4.13
N VAL A 177 9.30 -7.36 -3.11
CA VAL A 177 10.30 -6.49 -2.48
C VAL A 177 11.37 -6.01 -3.47
N VAL A 178 11.71 -6.82 -4.48
CA VAL A 178 12.66 -6.46 -5.54
C VAL A 178 12.21 -5.22 -6.33
N VAL A 179 10.91 -5.03 -6.50
CA VAL A 179 10.33 -3.85 -7.16
C VAL A 179 10.59 -2.58 -6.33
N LEU A 180 10.32 -2.64 -5.02
CA LEU A 180 10.59 -1.51 -4.14
C LEU A 180 12.10 -1.28 -3.94
N ALA A 181 12.91 -2.33 -3.95
CA ALA A 181 14.37 -2.22 -3.92
C ALA A 181 14.90 -1.50 -5.16
N GLY A 182 14.40 -1.86 -6.36
CA GLY A 182 14.72 -1.17 -7.62
C GLY A 182 14.34 0.31 -7.59
N LEU A 183 13.12 0.62 -7.12
CA LEU A 183 12.64 1.99 -6.99
C LEU A 183 13.49 2.82 -6.02
N THR A 184 13.77 2.29 -4.84
CA THR A 184 14.35 3.06 -3.72
C THR A 184 15.88 3.02 -3.68
N GLY A 185 16.50 2.02 -4.30
CA GLY A 185 17.92 1.73 -4.18
C GLY A 185 18.32 1.09 -2.85
N VAL A 186 17.37 0.78 -1.98
CA VAL A 186 17.62 0.07 -0.71
C VAL A 186 17.90 -1.40 -1.04
N GLN A 187 19.00 -1.92 -0.55
CA GLN A 187 19.36 -3.33 -0.71
C GLN A 187 18.34 -4.21 0.01
N GLN A 188 17.78 -5.19 -0.70
CA GLN A 188 16.91 -6.18 -0.07
C GLN A 188 17.70 -7.11 0.85
N ARG A 189 17.04 -7.72 1.83
CA ARG A 189 17.66 -8.73 2.71
C ARG A 189 17.89 -10.02 1.92
N ALA A 190 18.93 -10.76 2.29
CA ALA A 190 19.20 -12.08 1.70
C ALA A 190 18.06 -13.09 1.97
N GLU A 191 17.36 -12.91 3.09
CA GLU A 191 16.21 -13.74 3.48
C GLU A 191 14.86 -13.24 2.96
N SER A 192 14.83 -12.11 2.22
CA SER A 192 13.57 -11.60 1.62
C SER A 192 12.96 -12.67 0.71
N ARG A 193 11.72 -13.03 1.00
CA ARG A 193 11.01 -14.10 0.30
C ARG A 193 9.97 -13.53 -0.64
N GLU A 194 9.60 -14.32 -1.62
CA GLU A 194 8.40 -14.04 -2.41
C GLU A 194 7.18 -13.93 -1.49
N LEU A 195 6.28 -13.00 -1.83
CA LEU A 195 5.04 -12.84 -1.10
C LEU A 195 4.17 -14.08 -1.26
N LYS A 196 3.68 -14.59 -0.16
CA LYS A 196 2.72 -15.69 -0.19
C LYS A 196 1.39 -15.22 -0.80
N PRO A 197 0.66 -16.11 -1.48
CA PRO A 197 -0.62 -15.75 -2.12
C PRO A 197 -1.62 -15.09 -1.16
N GLU A 198 -1.67 -15.55 0.11
CA GLU A 198 -2.55 -14.97 1.12
C GLU A 198 -2.19 -13.52 1.46
N VAL A 199 -0.91 -13.16 1.40
CA VAL A 199 -0.44 -11.78 1.63
C VAL A 199 -0.85 -10.89 0.46
N VAL A 200 -0.65 -11.36 -0.78
CA VAL A 200 -1.03 -10.63 -2.00
C VAL A 200 -2.55 -10.39 -2.04
N ASP A 201 -3.35 -11.44 -1.77
CA ASP A 201 -4.80 -11.33 -1.71
C ASP A 201 -5.27 -10.35 -0.62
N THR A 202 -4.61 -10.39 0.55
CA THR A 202 -4.94 -9.48 1.67
C THR A 202 -4.55 -8.04 1.35
N ALA A 203 -3.41 -7.80 0.71
CA ALA A 203 -3.03 -6.46 0.25
C ALA A 203 -4.05 -5.90 -0.76
N ALA A 204 -4.55 -6.77 -1.65
CA ALA A 204 -5.61 -6.38 -2.57
C ALA A 204 -6.94 -6.08 -1.83
N LEU A 205 -7.29 -6.85 -0.78
CA LEU A 205 -8.45 -6.57 0.06
C LEU A 205 -8.30 -5.21 0.77
N VAL A 206 -7.13 -4.91 1.36
CA VAL A 206 -6.83 -3.62 2.00
C VAL A 206 -7.10 -2.45 1.04
N TRP A 207 -6.73 -2.59 -0.24
CA TRP A 207 -7.07 -1.60 -1.26
C TRP A 207 -8.57 -1.51 -1.53
N GLU A 208 -9.26 -2.64 -1.62
CA GLU A 208 -10.68 -2.71 -1.97
C GLU A 208 -11.57 -2.11 -0.89
N VAL A 209 -11.19 -2.22 0.39
CA VAL A 209 -11.97 -1.71 1.54
C VAL A 209 -11.67 -0.25 1.93
N ARG A 210 -10.70 0.40 1.30
CA ARG A 210 -10.21 1.73 1.70
C ARG A 210 -11.30 2.83 1.76
N HIS A 211 -12.38 2.66 1.00
CA HIS A 211 -13.51 3.61 0.92
C HIS A 211 -14.73 3.16 1.72
N LEU A 212 -14.71 2.00 2.36
CA LEU A 212 -15.82 1.53 3.15
C LEU A 212 -15.96 2.36 4.44
N THR A 213 -17.19 2.48 4.94
CA THR A 213 -17.45 3.03 6.27
C THR A 213 -17.08 2.01 7.35
N TRP A 214 -16.94 2.48 8.59
CA TRP A 214 -16.67 1.59 9.74
C TRP A 214 -17.70 0.46 9.87
N ASP A 215 -19.01 0.75 9.69
CA ASP A 215 -20.07 -0.26 9.74
C ASP A 215 -19.92 -1.30 8.63
N GLN A 216 -19.59 -0.87 7.42
CA GLN A 216 -19.37 -1.77 6.29
C GLN A 216 -18.14 -2.66 6.48
N GLU A 217 -17.07 -2.10 7.02
CA GLU A 217 -15.86 -2.86 7.35
C GLU A 217 -16.12 -3.89 8.46
N SER A 218 -16.92 -3.51 9.48
CA SER A 218 -17.33 -4.41 10.55
C SER A 218 -18.17 -5.58 10.00
N GLN A 219 -19.17 -5.31 9.13
CA GLN A 219 -19.94 -6.36 8.45
C GLN A 219 -19.05 -7.29 7.63
N LEU A 220 -18.03 -6.74 6.96
CA LEU A 220 -17.09 -7.55 6.17
C LEU A 220 -16.21 -8.43 7.07
N THR A 221 -15.82 -7.91 8.23
CA THR A 221 -15.05 -8.67 9.24
C THR A 221 -15.88 -9.83 9.84
N GLU A 222 -17.16 -9.61 10.11
CA GLU A 222 -18.09 -10.67 10.53
C GLU A 222 -18.26 -11.73 9.42
N TYR A 223 -18.39 -11.28 8.17
CA TYR A 223 -18.47 -12.20 7.03
C TYR A 223 -17.20 -13.04 6.88
N ALA A 224 -16.02 -12.45 7.08
CA ALA A 224 -14.75 -13.18 7.09
C ALA A 224 -14.71 -14.26 8.20
N GLU A 225 -15.30 -13.97 9.37
CA GLU A 225 -15.42 -14.95 10.45
C GLU A 225 -16.29 -16.15 10.08
N VAL A 226 -17.41 -15.89 9.40
CA VAL A 226 -18.29 -16.97 8.91
C VAL A 226 -17.57 -17.85 7.89
N LEU A 227 -16.84 -17.23 6.95
CA LEU A 227 -16.05 -17.95 5.94
C LEU A 227 -14.93 -18.80 6.54
N GLY A 228 -14.40 -18.42 7.69
CA GLY A 228 -13.34 -19.17 8.39
C GLY A 228 -13.83 -20.38 9.17
N LYS A 229 -15.14 -20.52 9.40
CA LYS A 229 -15.77 -21.63 10.14
C LYS A 229 -16.24 -22.78 9.23
N GLY A 230 -16.28 -22.57 7.94
CA GLY A 230 -16.70 -23.52 6.90
C GLY A 230 -15.54 -24.03 6.09
#